data_1e3743c2e0fb2b70cfddeedb09ce5d4f
#
_entry.id   1e3743c2e0fb2b70cfddeedb09ce5d4f
#
_cell.length_a   1.000
_cell.length_b   1.000
_cell.length_c   1.000
_cell.angle_alpha   90.00
_cell.angle_beta   90.00
_cell.angle_gamma   90.00
#
_symmetry.space_group_name_H-M   'P 1'
#
loop_
_entity.id
_entity.type
_entity.pdbx_description
1 polymer ?
#
loop_
_entity_poly.entity_id
_entity_poly.type
_entity_poly.pdbx_seq_one_letter_code
_entity_poly.pdbx_strand_id
1 'polypeptide(L)'
;MATKVEPLEEVIDTLNDEVKKKHVKRLRKGKCTIELGFVLSDITTNFERIADHCSNIAVCIIQTNEDGFDTHEYLDNLKETDDPKFKNMYKEYRNKYKLP
;
A
#
# COMPACT_ATOMS: atom_id res chain seq x y z
N MET A 1 9.51 4.99 -13.41
CA MET A 1 9.17 3.74 -12.69
C MET A 1 9.09 3.94 -11.18
N ALA A 2 10.07 4.60 -10.57
CA ALA A 2 10.07 4.82 -9.11
C ALA A 2 8.86 5.63 -8.63
N THR A 3 8.36 6.57 -9.42
CA THR A 3 7.19 7.39 -9.07
C THR A 3 5.88 6.60 -9.02
N LYS A 4 5.86 5.38 -9.55
CA LYS A 4 4.67 4.51 -9.54
C LYS A 4 4.55 3.69 -8.25
N VAL A 5 5.61 3.60 -7.47
CA VAL A 5 5.67 2.71 -6.30
C VAL A 5 4.80 3.23 -5.15
N GLU A 6 4.80 4.53 -4.88
CA GLU A 6 4.02 5.10 -3.78
C GLU A 6 2.50 4.91 -3.96
N PRO A 7 1.91 5.18 -5.17
CA PRO A 7 0.52 4.84 -5.38
C PRO A 7 0.21 3.36 -5.22
N LEU A 8 1.11 2.47 -5.64
CA LEU A 8 0.97 1.03 -5.43
C LEU A 8 0.99 0.66 -3.95
N GLU A 9 1.88 1.27 -3.18
CA GLU A 9 1.97 1.05 -1.73
C GLU A 9 0.66 1.42 -1.04
N GLU A 10 0.06 2.56 -1.38
CA GLU A 10 -1.24 2.97 -0.84
C GLU A 10 -2.36 1.98 -1.21
N VAL A 11 -2.34 1.43 -2.42
CA VAL A 11 -3.30 0.39 -2.85
C VAL A 11 -3.11 -0.88 -2.02
N ILE A 12 -1.86 -1.29 -1.77
CA ILE A 12 -1.55 -2.47 -0.95
C ILE A 12 -2.08 -2.29 0.47
N ASP A 13 -1.87 -1.13 1.08
CA ASP A 13 -2.40 -0.84 2.42
C ASP A 13 -3.93 -0.95 2.46
N THR A 14 -4.61 -0.39 1.45
CA THR A 14 -6.07 -0.47 1.34
C THR A 14 -6.53 -1.92 1.19
N LEU A 15 -5.85 -2.71 0.35
CA LEU A 15 -6.19 -4.12 0.14
C LEU A 15 -5.97 -4.95 1.40
N ASN A 16 -4.90 -4.68 2.14
CA ASN A 16 -4.64 -5.36 3.42
C ASN A 16 -5.77 -5.11 4.42
N ASP A 17 -6.25 -3.87 4.53
CA ASP A 17 -7.38 -3.54 5.39
C ASP A 17 -8.66 -4.26 4.94
N GLU A 18 -8.93 -4.30 3.65
CA GLU A 18 -10.10 -5.00 3.10
C GLU A 18 -10.04 -6.49 3.37
N VAL A 19 -8.88 -7.11 3.23
CA VAL A 19 -8.68 -8.54 3.51
C VAL A 19 -8.99 -8.84 4.98
N LYS A 20 -8.50 -8.01 5.89
CA LYS A 20 -8.77 -8.15 7.33
C LYS A 20 -10.25 -8.02 7.64
N LYS A 21 -10.93 -7.04 7.06
CA LYS A 21 -12.37 -6.83 7.26
C LYS A 21 -13.20 -8.01 6.71
N LYS A 22 -12.82 -8.53 5.54
CA LYS A 22 -13.49 -9.71 4.97
C LYS A 22 -13.31 -10.96 5.84
N HIS A 23 -12.12 -11.12 6.44
CA HIS A 23 -11.87 -12.22 7.37
C HIS A 23 -12.79 -12.14 8.60
N VAL A 24 -12.95 -10.94 9.19
CA VAL A 24 -13.86 -10.74 10.32
C VAL A 24 -15.30 -11.11 9.95
N LYS A 25 -15.76 -10.73 8.76
CA LYS A 25 -17.08 -11.11 8.27
C LYS A 25 -17.24 -12.62 8.15
N ARG A 26 -16.22 -13.31 7.64
CA ARG A 26 -16.26 -14.79 7.53
C ARG A 26 -16.28 -15.45 8.90
N LEU A 27 -15.53 -14.93 9.86
CA LEU A 27 -15.57 -15.42 11.24
C LEU A 27 -16.97 -15.31 11.83
N ARG A 28 -17.66 -14.18 11.65
CA ARG A 28 -19.01 -13.96 12.14
C ARG A 28 -20.02 -14.94 11.52
N LYS A 29 -19.77 -15.34 10.28
CA LYS A 29 -20.62 -16.30 9.56
C LYS A 29 -20.25 -17.75 9.80
N GLY A 30 -19.23 -18.02 10.61
CA GLY A 30 -18.72 -19.37 10.84
C GLY A 30 -18.02 -20.02 9.66
N LYS A 31 -17.56 -19.22 8.69
CA LYS A 31 -16.92 -19.71 7.46
C LYS A 31 -15.40 -19.71 7.51
N CYS A 32 -14.84 -19.29 8.63
CA CYS A 32 -13.38 -19.23 8.80
C CYS A 32 -13.04 -19.49 10.27
N THR A 33 -11.76 -19.74 10.57
CA THR A 33 -11.29 -20.01 11.93
C THR A 33 -10.38 -18.89 12.41
N ILE A 34 -10.24 -18.77 13.73
CA ILE A 34 -9.32 -17.81 14.35
C ILE A 34 -7.87 -18.12 13.98
N GLU A 35 -7.52 -19.41 13.92
CA GLU A 35 -6.16 -19.88 13.56
C GLU A 35 -5.78 -19.40 12.16
N LEU A 36 -6.68 -19.47 11.20
CA LEU A 36 -6.44 -18.96 9.86
C LEU A 36 -6.29 -17.43 9.85
N GLY A 37 -6.92 -16.75 10.82
CA GLY A 37 -6.74 -15.32 11.01
C GLY A 37 -5.31 -14.94 11.40
N PHE A 38 -4.65 -15.75 12.23
CA PHE A 38 -3.24 -15.54 12.57
C PHE A 38 -2.33 -15.71 11.36
N VAL A 39 -2.58 -16.73 10.54
CA VAL A 39 -1.83 -16.95 9.29
C VAL A 39 -2.03 -15.75 8.35
N LEU A 40 -3.26 -15.30 8.17
CA LEU A 40 -3.58 -14.15 7.33
C LEU A 40 -2.89 -12.88 7.82
N SER A 41 -2.88 -12.66 9.15
CA SER A 41 -2.20 -11.52 9.76
C SER A 41 -0.69 -11.53 9.48
N ASP A 42 -0.04 -12.69 9.57
CA ASP A 42 1.38 -12.81 9.27
C ASP A 42 1.66 -12.52 7.79
N ILE A 43 0.84 -13.02 6.89
CA ILE A 43 0.98 -12.78 5.45
C ILE A 43 0.82 -11.30 5.14
N THR A 44 -0.23 -10.65 5.65
CA THR A 44 -0.49 -9.24 5.39
C THR A 44 0.60 -8.35 5.98
N THR A 45 1.12 -8.67 7.16
CA THR A 45 2.23 -7.94 7.78
C THR A 45 3.49 -8.02 6.91
N ASN A 46 3.79 -9.20 6.35
CA ASN A 46 4.93 -9.37 5.47
C ASN A 46 4.76 -8.58 4.17
N PHE A 47 3.56 -8.56 3.59
CA PHE A 47 3.28 -7.74 2.41
C PHE A 47 3.44 -6.25 2.70
N GLU A 48 2.97 -5.77 3.85
CA GLU A 48 3.14 -4.39 4.27
C GLU A 48 4.63 -4.01 4.38
N ARG A 49 5.44 -4.89 4.96
CA ARG A 49 6.88 -4.67 5.09
C ARG A 49 7.58 -4.62 3.73
N ILE A 50 7.23 -5.53 2.82
CA ILE A 50 7.79 -5.54 1.46
C ILE A 50 7.41 -4.25 0.73
N ALA A 51 6.16 -3.84 0.79
CA ALA A 51 5.67 -2.62 0.16
C ALA A 51 6.38 -1.39 0.73
N ASP A 52 6.58 -1.35 2.04
CA ASP A 52 7.27 -0.25 2.72
C ASP A 52 8.74 -0.16 2.28
N HIS A 53 9.44 -1.30 2.18
CA HIS A 53 10.81 -1.34 1.67
C HIS A 53 10.88 -0.88 0.22
N CYS A 54 9.95 -1.29 -0.62
CA CYS A 54 9.89 -0.84 -2.02
C CYS A 54 9.66 0.68 -2.10
N SER A 55 8.77 1.22 -1.26
CA SER A 55 8.52 2.65 -1.18
C SER A 55 9.80 3.40 -0.80
N ASN A 56 10.51 2.93 0.21
CA ASN A 56 11.76 3.55 0.65
C ASN A 56 12.83 3.53 -0.44
N ILE A 57 12.97 2.42 -1.15
CA ILE A 57 13.91 2.30 -2.28
C ILE A 57 13.54 3.29 -3.39
N ALA A 58 12.25 3.38 -3.73
CA ALA A 58 11.77 4.28 -4.78
C ALA A 58 12.05 5.75 -4.43
N VAL A 59 11.82 6.14 -3.19
CA VAL A 59 12.11 7.51 -2.73
C VAL A 59 13.62 7.79 -2.79
N CYS A 60 14.46 6.83 -2.41
CA CYS A 60 15.90 6.97 -2.53
C CYS A 60 16.35 7.18 -3.98
N ILE A 61 15.75 6.47 -4.93
CA ILE A 61 16.04 6.63 -6.36
C ILE A 61 15.66 8.03 -6.83
N ILE A 62 14.49 8.52 -6.45
CA ILE A 62 14.03 9.87 -6.80
C ILE A 62 14.98 10.91 -6.19
N GLN A 63 15.34 10.74 -4.92
CA GLN A 63 16.23 11.62 -4.21
C GLN A 63 17.62 11.68 -4.84
N THR A 64 18.12 10.56 -5.34
CA THR A 64 19.42 10.50 -6.03
C THR A 64 19.43 11.32 -7.30
N ASN A 65 18.29 11.41 -7.99
CA ASN A 65 18.16 12.17 -9.23
C ASN A 65 17.89 13.65 -9.00
N GLU A 66 17.50 14.06 -7.80
CA GLU A 66 17.15 15.44 -7.46
C GLU A 66 17.94 15.88 -6.22
N ASP A 67 18.94 16.74 -6.42
CA ASP A 67 19.80 17.23 -5.33
C ASP A 67 19.00 18.02 -4.29
N GLY A 68 19.30 17.79 -3.00
CA GLY A 68 18.68 18.50 -1.89
C GLY A 68 17.26 18.10 -1.57
N PHE A 69 16.79 17.01 -2.13
CA PHE A 69 15.45 16.50 -1.92
C PHE A 69 15.30 15.80 -0.57
N ASP A 70 14.31 16.16 0.23
CA ASP A 70 14.00 15.52 1.50
C ASP A 70 12.97 14.40 1.30
N THR A 71 13.30 13.19 1.75
CA THR A 71 12.47 12.00 1.61
C THR A 71 11.09 12.18 2.25
N HIS A 72 11.05 12.70 3.47
CA HIS A 72 9.80 12.89 4.21
C HIS A 72 8.97 14.01 3.57
N GLU A 73 9.61 15.09 3.15
CA GLU A 73 8.95 16.19 2.48
C GLU A 73 8.30 15.74 1.17
N TYR A 74 8.99 14.89 0.40
CA TYR A 74 8.43 14.34 -0.83
C TYR A 74 7.16 13.52 -0.58
N LEU A 75 7.20 12.60 0.39
CA LEU A 75 6.05 11.76 0.72
C LEU A 75 4.90 12.58 1.28
N ASP A 76 5.18 13.54 2.16
CA ASP A 76 4.16 14.43 2.72
C ASP A 76 3.51 15.28 1.63
N ASN A 77 4.30 15.84 0.73
CA ASN A 77 3.79 16.64 -0.40
C ASN A 77 2.89 15.82 -1.31
N LEU A 78 3.25 14.57 -1.61
CA LEU A 78 2.40 13.69 -2.42
C LEU A 78 1.05 13.43 -1.79
N LYS A 79 1.00 13.30 -0.46
CA LYS A 79 -0.22 12.98 0.27
C LYS A 79 -1.07 14.22 0.57
N GLU A 80 -0.42 15.36 0.84
CA GLU A 80 -1.10 16.59 1.28
C GLU A 80 -1.51 17.51 0.13
N THR A 81 -0.78 17.54 -0.98
CA THR A 81 -1.00 18.49 -2.07
C THR A 81 -1.99 18.04 -3.12
N ASP A 82 -2.68 16.92 -2.94
CA ASP A 82 -3.65 16.42 -3.91
C ASP A 82 -3.08 16.33 -5.33
N ASP A 83 -1.86 15.82 -5.47
CA ASP A 83 -1.22 15.67 -6.79
C ASP A 83 -2.12 14.85 -7.72
N PRO A 84 -2.61 15.45 -8.86
CA PRO A 84 -3.49 14.73 -9.79
C PRO A 84 -2.86 13.47 -10.36
N LYS A 85 -1.55 13.46 -10.59
CA LYS A 85 -0.82 12.29 -11.05
C LYS A 85 -0.88 11.15 -10.05
N PHE A 86 -0.65 11.45 -8.78
CA PHE A 86 -0.73 10.46 -7.70
C PHE A 86 -2.14 9.88 -7.61
N LYS A 87 -3.16 10.74 -7.58
CA LYS A 87 -4.55 10.31 -7.49
C LYS A 87 -4.98 9.46 -8.68
N ASN A 88 -4.59 9.83 -9.89
CA ASN A 88 -4.92 9.07 -11.09
C ASN A 88 -4.25 7.69 -11.08
N MET A 89 -2.98 7.61 -10.69
CA MET A 89 -2.28 6.34 -10.55
C MET A 89 -2.90 5.48 -9.45
N TYR A 90 -3.26 6.07 -8.32
CA TYR A 90 -3.92 5.35 -7.23
C TYR A 90 -5.24 4.73 -7.72
N LYS A 91 -6.08 5.51 -8.41
CA LYS A 91 -7.35 5.01 -8.94
C LYS A 91 -7.15 3.89 -9.95
N GLU A 92 -6.19 4.05 -10.86
CA GLU A 92 -5.85 3.03 -11.86
C GLU A 92 -5.45 1.71 -11.19
N TYR A 93 -4.53 1.77 -10.23
CA TYR A 93 -4.08 0.57 -9.53
C TYR A 93 -5.17 -0.01 -8.62
N ARG A 94 -5.99 0.83 -8.02
CA ARG A 94 -7.12 0.40 -7.20
C ARG A 94 -8.12 -0.43 -8.02
N ASN A 95 -8.38 0.00 -9.27
CA ASN A 95 -9.24 -0.75 -10.18
C ASN A 95 -8.58 -2.02 -10.70
N LYS A 96 -7.29 -1.96 -11.00
CA LYS A 96 -6.54 -3.08 -11.55
C LYS A 96 -6.39 -4.24 -10.55
N TYR A 97 -6.19 -3.94 -9.29
CA TYR A 97 -5.87 -4.92 -8.25
C TYR A 97 -6.98 -5.10 -7.21
N LYS A 98 -8.19 -4.72 -7.52
CA LYS A 98 -9.29 -4.87 -6.56
C LYS A 98 -9.58 -6.36 -6.27
N LEU A 99 -10.04 -6.61 -5.05
CA LEU A 99 -10.42 -7.96 -4.63
C LEU A 99 -11.68 -8.43 -5.37
N PRO A 100 -11.82 -9.76 -5.59
CA PRO A 100 -13.01 -10.35 -6.21
C PRO A 100 -14.25 -10.19 -5.34
#